data_b3a0aa6bdcb3a6044f77a22f4c15a930
#
_entry.id   b3a0aa6bdcb3a6044f77a22f4c15a930
#
_cell.length_a   1.000
_cell.length_b   1.000
_cell.length_c   1.000
_cell.angle_alpha   90.00
_cell.angle_beta   90.00
_cell.angle_gamma   90.00
#
_symmetry.space_group_name_H-M   'P 1'
#
loop_
_entity.id
_entity.type
_entity.pdbx_description
1 polymer ?
#
loop_
_entity_poly.entity_id
_entity_poly.type
_entity_poly.pdbx_seq_one_letter_code
_entity_poly.pdbx_strand_id
1 'polypeptide(L)'
;SRHCGLNSKKYNLIKVNAMKKRNSNFIMENTKNQWVKLIMQEKGYTEITATWMSNRIEALINHMQYGHAVIAYRRAIDGEFQFVKATLIYYRHDFKREYEGNKIQEAVMYWDVEERKWKRFRIENFLEWKPVV
;
A
#
# COMPACT_ATOMS: atom_id res chain seq x y z
N SER A 1 -18.56 13.65 -22.16
CA SER A 1 -18.42 13.69 -22.08
C SER A 1 -18.30 14.03 -22.37
N ARG A 2 -18.16 14.20 -22.56
CA ARG A 2 -17.71 14.66 -22.36
C ARG A 2 -18.24 15.49 -22.48
N HIS A 3 -18.83 16.23 -21.99
CA HIS A 3 -19.21 16.80 -21.67
C HIS A 3 -19.43 17.07 -21.72
N CYS A 4 -20.07 16.87 -22.01
CA CYS A 4 -19.85 17.18 -21.84
C CYS A 4 -18.83 16.81 -21.97
N GLY A 5 -18.71 16.43 -23.28
CA GLY A 5 -17.54 15.68 -23.46
C GLY A 5 -16.30 16.35 -23.00
N LEU A 6 -15.98 17.48 -23.58
CA LEU A 6 -14.82 18.25 -23.14
C LEU A 6 -14.97 18.69 -21.68
N ASN A 7 -16.15 19.16 -21.33
CA ASN A 7 -16.40 19.57 -19.97
C ASN A 7 -16.31 18.40 -19.01
N SER A 8 -16.76 17.23 -19.44
CA SER A 8 -16.63 16.01 -18.65
C SER A 8 -15.17 15.67 -18.40
N LYS A 9 -14.34 15.78 -19.43
CA LYS A 9 -12.91 15.52 -19.29
C LYS A 9 -12.25 16.48 -18.31
N LYS A 10 -12.59 17.75 -18.41
CA LYS A 10 -12.06 18.77 -17.52
C LYS A 10 -12.50 18.52 -16.09
N TYR A 11 -13.77 18.19 -15.90
CA TYR A 11 -14.30 17.87 -14.57
C TYR A 11 -13.59 16.67 -13.99
N ASN A 12 -13.39 15.62 -14.78
CA ASN A 12 -12.72 14.41 -14.30
C ASN A 12 -11.27 14.69 -13.90
N LEU A 13 -10.57 15.52 -14.66
CA LEU A 13 -9.20 15.89 -14.33
C LEU A 13 -9.13 16.65 -13.02
N ILE A 14 -10.03 17.59 -12.81
CA ILE A 14 -10.10 18.35 -11.56
C ILE A 14 -10.37 17.40 -10.37
N LYS A 15 -11.29 16.47 -10.56
CA LYS A 15 -11.62 15.51 -9.52
C LYS A 15 -10.43 14.63 -9.17
N VAL A 16 -9.70 14.15 -10.16
CA VAL A 16 -8.50 13.34 -9.94
C VAL A 16 -7.44 14.14 -9.20
N ASN A 17 -7.22 15.38 -9.58
CA ASN A 17 -6.24 16.23 -8.92
C ASN A 17 -6.63 16.50 -7.48
N ALA A 18 -7.91 16.72 -7.21
CA ALA A 18 -8.41 16.92 -5.85
C ALA A 18 -8.20 15.67 -5.00
N MET A 19 -8.43 14.49 -5.57
CA MET A 19 -8.20 13.24 -4.87
C MET A 19 -6.72 13.06 -4.55
N LYS A 20 -5.84 13.38 -5.47
CA LYS A 20 -4.39 13.30 -5.22
C LYS A 20 -3.98 14.25 -4.11
N LYS A 21 -4.54 15.44 -4.07
CA LYS A 21 -4.24 16.40 -3.02
C LYS A 21 -4.67 15.91 -1.65
N ARG A 22 -5.86 15.31 -1.57
CA ARG A 22 -6.39 14.82 -0.29
C ARG A 22 -5.73 13.53 0.14
N ASN A 23 -5.31 12.74 -0.83
CA ASN A 23 -4.70 11.43 -0.56
C ASN A 23 -3.30 11.44 -1.14
N SER A 24 -2.35 11.94 -0.35
CA SER A 24 -0.94 11.98 -0.73
C SER A 24 -0.38 10.58 -0.96
N ASN A 25 -1.13 9.54 -0.59
CA ASN A 25 -0.71 8.15 -0.71
C ASN A 25 -1.35 7.43 -1.87
N PHE A 26 -1.92 8.20 -2.81
CA PHE A 26 -2.43 7.63 -4.04
C PHE A 26 -1.28 6.88 -4.74
N ILE A 27 -1.47 5.59 -4.96
CA ILE A 27 -0.41 4.75 -5.52
C ILE A 27 -0.65 4.60 -7.01
N MET A 28 0.34 5.03 -7.78
CA MET A 28 0.25 5.07 -9.23
C MET A 28 0.44 3.68 -9.84
N GLU A 29 -0.06 3.52 -11.05
CA GLU A 29 -0.02 2.24 -11.73
C GLU A 29 1.41 1.77 -11.97
N ASN A 30 2.34 2.69 -12.32
CA ASN A 30 3.71 2.26 -12.57
C ASN A 30 4.43 1.82 -11.28
N THR A 31 4.05 2.38 -10.14
CA THR A 31 4.58 1.92 -8.86
C THR A 31 4.10 0.49 -8.59
N LYS A 32 2.82 0.22 -8.79
CA LYS A 32 2.28 -1.12 -8.61
C LYS A 32 2.89 -2.10 -9.61
N ASN A 33 3.15 -1.67 -10.81
CA ASN A 33 3.81 -2.52 -11.81
C ASN A 33 5.21 -2.92 -11.38
N GLN A 34 5.93 -2.03 -10.72
CA GLN A 34 7.23 -2.36 -10.15
C GLN A 34 7.11 -3.42 -9.06
N TRP A 35 6.09 -3.32 -8.22
CA TRP A 35 5.83 -4.34 -7.21
C TRP A 35 5.53 -5.69 -7.85
N VAL A 36 4.73 -5.69 -8.90
CA VAL A 36 4.41 -6.92 -9.63
C VAL A 36 5.68 -7.59 -10.14
N LYS A 37 6.58 -6.80 -10.75
CA LYS A 37 7.84 -7.33 -11.25
C LYS A 37 8.69 -7.91 -10.13
N LEU A 38 8.76 -7.23 -9.01
CA LEU A 38 9.52 -7.70 -7.85
C LEU A 38 8.97 -9.04 -7.34
N ILE A 39 7.65 -9.12 -7.19
CA ILE A 39 7.02 -10.34 -6.70
C ILE A 39 7.29 -11.50 -7.65
N MET A 40 7.14 -11.28 -8.95
CA MET A 40 7.39 -12.31 -9.94
C MET A 40 8.85 -12.76 -9.91
N GLN A 41 9.77 -11.80 -9.80
CA GLN A 41 11.19 -12.09 -9.79
C GLN A 41 11.60 -12.88 -8.55
N GLU A 42 11.11 -12.49 -7.39
CA GLU A 42 11.55 -13.07 -6.13
C GLU A 42 10.84 -14.39 -5.80
N LYS A 43 9.58 -14.53 -6.22
CA LYS A 43 8.79 -15.70 -5.85
C LYS A 43 8.49 -16.63 -7.01
N GLY A 44 8.70 -16.18 -8.24
CA GLY A 44 8.32 -16.95 -9.41
C GLY A 44 6.81 -17.07 -9.59
N TYR A 45 6.03 -16.19 -8.98
CA TYR A 45 4.58 -16.21 -9.12
C TYR A 45 4.17 -15.70 -10.49
N THR A 46 2.97 -16.11 -10.93
CA THR A 46 2.42 -15.59 -12.19
C THR A 46 2.08 -14.11 -12.06
N GLU A 47 1.93 -13.46 -13.21
CA GLU A 47 1.55 -12.06 -13.23
C GLU A 47 0.18 -11.84 -12.58
N ILE A 48 -0.74 -12.77 -12.78
CA ILE A 48 -2.08 -12.68 -12.17
C ILE A 48 -1.96 -12.66 -10.65
N THR A 49 -1.21 -13.57 -10.08
CA THR A 49 -1.01 -13.64 -8.64
C THR A 49 -0.31 -12.40 -8.12
N ALA A 50 0.75 -11.98 -8.81
CA ALA A 50 1.52 -10.79 -8.38
C ALA A 50 0.67 -9.53 -8.45
N THR A 51 -0.17 -9.41 -9.47
CA THR A 51 -1.09 -8.27 -9.60
C THR A 51 -2.10 -8.26 -8.46
N TRP A 52 -2.65 -9.42 -8.13
CA TRP A 52 -3.58 -9.55 -7.00
C TRP A 52 -2.91 -9.08 -5.71
N MET A 53 -1.68 -9.54 -5.46
CA MET A 53 -0.93 -9.11 -4.27
C MET A 53 -0.69 -7.61 -4.26
N SER A 54 -0.29 -7.04 -5.38
CA SER A 54 -0.04 -5.62 -5.50
C SER A 54 -1.28 -4.80 -5.16
N ASN A 55 -2.44 -5.23 -5.66
CA ASN A 55 -3.70 -4.55 -5.38
C ASN A 55 -4.10 -4.67 -3.90
N ARG A 56 -3.86 -5.83 -3.30
CA ARG A 56 -4.14 -6.02 -1.87
C ARG A 56 -3.25 -5.14 -1.01
N ILE A 57 -1.99 -5.01 -1.38
CA ILE A 57 -1.04 -4.17 -0.64
C ILE A 57 -1.45 -2.70 -0.75
N GLU A 58 -1.86 -2.26 -1.93
CA GLU A 58 -2.36 -0.89 -2.10
C GLU A 58 -3.56 -0.63 -1.18
N ALA A 59 -4.51 -1.54 -1.15
CA ALA A 59 -5.69 -1.41 -0.30
C ALA A 59 -5.30 -1.39 1.18
N LEU A 60 -4.34 -2.20 1.58
CA LEU A 60 -3.82 -2.22 2.94
C LEU A 60 -3.22 -0.86 3.34
N ILE A 61 -2.38 -0.31 2.49
CA ILE A 61 -1.74 0.97 2.76
C ILE A 61 -2.79 2.07 2.92
N ASN A 62 -3.77 2.09 2.00
CA ASN A 62 -4.84 3.07 2.08
C ASN A 62 -5.64 2.94 3.36
N HIS A 63 -5.93 1.71 3.78
CA HIS A 63 -6.68 1.47 5.01
C HIS A 63 -5.88 1.89 6.25
N MET A 64 -4.58 1.54 6.29
CA MET A 64 -3.76 1.80 7.47
C MET A 64 -3.60 3.28 7.79
N GLN A 65 -3.80 4.16 6.82
CA GLN A 65 -3.68 5.59 7.08
C GLN A 65 -4.79 6.12 7.97
N TYR A 66 -5.90 5.42 8.03
CA TYR A 66 -7.08 5.85 8.78
C TYR A 66 -7.55 4.83 9.80
N GLY A 67 -6.92 3.65 9.84
CA GLY A 67 -7.36 2.60 10.73
C GLY A 67 -6.30 1.54 10.99
N HIS A 68 -6.74 0.45 11.56
CA HIS A 68 -5.86 -0.66 11.92
C HIS A 68 -6.16 -1.86 11.04
N ALA A 69 -5.14 -2.69 10.83
CA ALA A 69 -5.27 -3.90 10.03
C ALA A 69 -4.48 -5.03 10.70
N VAL A 70 -4.95 -6.26 10.47
CA VAL A 70 -4.13 -7.43 10.79
C VAL A 70 -3.46 -7.84 9.49
N ILE A 71 -2.14 -7.98 9.53
CA ILE A 71 -1.35 -8.35 8.34
C ILE A 71 -0.69 -9.70 8.59
N ALA A 72 -0.76 -10.56 7.58
CA ALA A 72 -0.03 -11.82 7.56
C ALA A 72 1.07 -11.72 6.51
N TYR A 73 2.30 -12.05 6.89
CA TYR A 73 3.43 -12.05 5.96
C TYR A 73 4.51 -13.00 6.46
N ARG A 74 5.48 -13.31 5.58
CA ARG A 74 6.63 -14.12 5.96
C ARG A 74 7.82 -13.22 6.25
N ARG A 75 8.48 -13.45 7.37
CA ARG A 75 9.64 -12.68 7.76
C ARG A 75 10.80 -12.97 6.82
N ALA A 76 11.51 -11.91 6.38
CA ALA A 76 12.55 -12.06 5.36
C ALA A 76 13.73 -12.88 5.86
N ILE A 77 14.09 -12.75 7.12
CA ILE A 77 15.31 -13.34 7.64
C ILE A 77 15.24 -14.87 7.76
N ASP A 78 14.06 -15.42 8.07
CA ASP A 78 13.92 -16.86 8.33
C ASP A 78 12.66 -17.47 7.71
N GLY A 79 11.82 -16.67 7.03
CA GLY A 79 10.59 -17.17 6.44
C GLY A 79 9.49 -17.47 7.45
N GLU A 80 9.67 -17.10 8.72
CA GLU A 80 8.67 -17.35 9.74
C GLU A 80 7.39 -16.59 9.47
N PHE A 81 6.27 -17.23 9.73
CA PHE A 81 4.95 -16.64 9.57
C PHE A 81 4.72 -15.60 10.67
N GLN A 82 4.26 -14.42 10.26
CA GLN A 82 3.98 -13.32 11.18
C GLN A 82 2.52 -12.88 11.04
N PHE A 83 1.88 -12.66 12.18
CA PHE A 83 0.58 -12.01 12.28
C PHE A 83 0.77 -10.76 13.12
N VAL A 84 0.47 -9.58 12.57
CA VAL A 84 0.70 -8.34 13.29
C VAL A 84 -0.52 -7.44 13.19
N LYS A 85 -0.76 -6.67 14.25
CA LYS A 85 -1.76 -5.60 14.22
C LYS A 85 -1.02 -4.31 13.90
N ALA A 86 -1.40 -3.66 12.81
CA ALA A 86 -0.60 -2.61 12.20
C ALA A 86 -1.43 -1.38 11.86
N THR A 87 -0.77 -0.23 11.82
CA THR A 87 -1.40 1.01 11.38
C THR A 87 -0.34 1.98 10.86
N LEU A 88 -0.79 3.02 10.14
CA LEU A 88 0.05 4.14 9.73
C LEU A 88 -0.46 5.46 10.30
N ILE A 89 -1.44 5.42 11.22
CA ILE A 89 -2.04 6.66 11.71
C ILE A 89 -1.05 7.55 12.46
N TYR A 90 0.02 6.97 13.00
CA TYR A 90 1.05 7.73 13.72
C TYR A 90 2.18 8.23 12.83
N TYR A 91 2.17 7.88 11.54
CA TYR A 91 3.31 8.17 10.65
C TYR A 91 3.59 9.67 10.55
N ARG A 92 2.55 10.46 10.29
CA ARG A 92 2.71 11.90 10.12
C ARG A 92 3.27 12.54 11.38
N HIS A 93 2.79 12.12 12.54
CA HIS A 93 3.27 12.64 13.82
C HIS A 93 4.73 12.28 14.04
N ASP A 94 5.09 11.02 13.83
CA ASP A 94 6.42 10.53 14.16
C ASP A 94 7.49 11.00 13.17
N PHE A 95 7.14 11.09 11.87
CA PHE A 95 8.11 11.42 10.83
C PHE A 95 7.96 12.84 10.28
N LYS A 96 6.97 13.61 10.76
CA LYS A 96 6.75 15.00 10.40
C LYS A 96 6.57 15.22 8.90
N ARG A 97 5.93 14.27 8.23
CA ARG A 97 5.64 14.36 6.79
C ARG A 97 4.52 13.39 6.45
N GLU A 98 3.93 13.59 5.27
CA GLU A 98 2.91 12.66 4.77
C GLU A 98 3.54 11.35 4.32
N TYR A 99 2.81 10.26 4.50
CA TYR A 99 3.24 8.96 4.01
C TYR A 99 3.19 8.95 2.48
N GLU A 100 4.26 8.46 1.83
CA GLU A 100 4.36 8.49 0.38
C GLU A 100 4.42 7.08 -0.18
N GLY A 101 3.24 6.52 -0.47
CA GLY A 101 3.14 5.15 -0.99
C GLY A 101 3.86 4.96 -2.31
N ASN A 102 3.96 6.01 -3.13
CA ASN A 102 4.64 5.92 -4.43
C ASN A 102 6.16 5.78 -4.31
N LYS A 103 6.71 5.96 -3.13
CA LYS A 103 8.15 5.76 -2.89
C LYS A 103 8.48 4.37 -2.36
N ILE A 104 7.48 3.54 -2.17
CA ILE A 104 7.71 2.17 -1.72
C ILE A 104 8.29 1.36 -2.86
N GLN A 105 9.48 0.81 -2.66
CA GLN A 105 10.15 0.00 -3.67
C GLN A 105 10.18 -1.49 -3.32
N GLU A 106 10.52 -1.83 -2.08
CA GLU A 106 10.73 -3.22 -1.69
C GLU A 106 10.00 -3.61 -0.43
N ALA A 107 9.72 -2.67 0.46
CA ALA A 107 9.14 -2.99 1.77
C ALA A 107 8.13 -1.94 2.18
N VAL A 108 7.13 -2.40 2.92
CA VAL A 108 6.07 -1.55 3.46
C VAL A 108 6.31 -1.37 4.95
N MET A 109 6.37 -0.10 5.38
CA MET A 109 6.56 0.25 6.78
C MET A 109 5.19 0.28 7.48
N TYR A 110 5.18 -0.13 8.74
CA TYR A 110 3.99 -0.07 9.57
C TYR A 110 4.35 0.06 11.04
N TRP A 111 3.41 0.61 11.81
CA TRP A 111 3.52 0.65 13.27
C TRP A 111 2.91 -0.63 13.83
N ASP A 112 3.73 -1.39 14.56
CA ASP A 112 3.24 -2.58 15.26
C ASP A 112 2.59 -2.14 16.56
N VAL A 113 1.27 -2.32 16.65
CA VAL A 113 0.48 -1.82 17.77
C VAL A 113 0.85 -2.50 19.08
N GLU A 114 1.15 -3.78 19.01
CA GLU A 114 1.46 -4.57 20.23
C GLU A 114 2.88 -4.34 20.71
N GLU A 115 3.85 -4.35 19.79
CA GLU A 115 5.24 -4.13 20.17
C GLU A 115 5.62 -2.66 20.25
N ARG A 116 4.74 -1.77 19.75
CA ARG A 116 4.89 -0.33 19.85
C ARG A 116 6.19 0.16 19.23
N LYS A 117 6.41 -0.24 18.00
CA LYS A 117 7.57 0.21 17.22
C LYS A 117 7.30 0.10 15.73
N TRP A 118 8.08 0.84 14.96
CA TRP A 118 8.01 0.79 13.52
C TRP A 118 8.71 -0.46 13.01
N LYS A 119 8.05 -1.16 12.09
CA LYS A 119 8.57 -2.35 11.43
C LYS A 119 8.31 -2.24 9.95
N ARG A 120 8.77 -3.24 9.21
CA ARG A 120 8.49 -3.31 7.77
C ARG A 120 8.38 -4.76 7.34
N PHE A 121 7.67 -4.99 6.25
CA PHE A 121 7.66 -6.30 5.61
C PHE A 121 7.98 -6.13 4.14
N ARG A 122 8.60 -7.17 3.55
CA ARG A 122 8.93 -7.17 2.13
C ARG A 122 7.67 -7.43 1.32
N ILE A 123 7.52 -6.70 0.21
CA ILE A 123 6.33 -6.79 -0.64
C ILE A 123 6.10 -8.22 -1.11
N GLU A 124 7.17 -8.90 -1.55
CA GLU A 124 7.04 -10.25 -2.08
C GLU A 124 6.68 -11.28 -1.01
N ASN A 125 6.83 -10.93 0.26
CA ASN A 125 6.50 -11.83 1.39
C ASN A 125 5.11 -11.60 1.96
N PHE A 126 4.37 -10.67 1.40
CA PHE A 126 2.99 -10.40 1.82
C PHE A 126 2.11 -11.62 1.55
N LEU A 127 1.21 -11.91 2.49
CA LEU A 127 0.26 -13.01 2.34
C LEU A 127 -1.18 -12.50 2.29
N GLU A 128 -1.64 -11.78 3.30
CA GLU A 128 -3.01 -11.28 3.33
C GLU A 128 -3.16 -10.23 4.45
N TRP A 129 -4.25 -9.48 4.39
CA TRP A 129 -4.60 -8.54 5.46
C TRP A 129 -6.11 -8.46 5.62
N LYS A 130 -6.54 -8.03 6.81
CA LYS A 130 -7.94 -7.75 7.08
C LYS A 130 -8.06 -6.50 7.95
N PRO A 131 -9.12 -5.70 7.76
CA PRO A 131 -9.32 -4.54 8.60
C PRO A 131 -9.71 -4.95 10.02
N VAL A 132 -9.28 -4.15 10.98
CA VAL A 132 -9.77 -4.26 12.35
C VAL A 132 -10.89 -3.25 12.49
N VAL A 133 -12.05 -3.71 12.90
CA VAL A 133 -13.23 -2.85 13.06
C VAL A 133 -13.55 -2.62 14.52
#